data_fbb210d98b03a1320bac9875a0a24d73
#
_entry.id   fbb210d98b03a1320bac9875a0a24d73
#
_cell.length_a   1.000
_cell.length_b   1.000
_cell.length_c   1.000
_cell.angle_alpha   90.00
_cell.angle_beta   90.00
_cell.angle_gamma   90.00
#
_symmetry.space_group_name_H-M   'P 1'
#
loop_
_entity.id
_entity.type
_entity.pdbx_description
1 polymer ?
#
loop_
_entity_poly.entity_id
_entity_poly.type
_entity_poly.pdbx_seq_one_letter_code
_entity_poly.pdbx_strand_id
1 'polypeptide(L)'
;AYRFARGEEVVSSTGQRDKLIRPLDWLVVSDHAEYFGLADLLAKGDPAILEDPVTARWYKMRRGTQEEGMQAFYEVVDSITKGDNLVESPAVQRSAWDTTVGYAEQYNNPGVFTALSGFEWTSSPSGNNLHRVVMFRDGADRVKQIVPFSAFDSEDPEDLWTWLQAYEDRTGGRTMAFAHNGNWGTGMMFALERFKGGAIDEAYASKRSRWEPVYEATQIKGDSEAHPFLSPNDEFADFGTWDKGDVGGRNAITKEMLPHQYVRSALRLGIQQEAKLGVYPFKFGLIGSTDAHTSLATTREDNFFGKNPPGEPAGDRAEHVFMEGEVEGTTYYTWETLASGLAGVWARENTREAIWDAFKRKEVYATSGSRITVRVFGGWDFAADEVERQDFADRGYAGGVPMGGDLAVAPAGKAPTFLIRALRDPDNANLDRIQVIK
;
A
#
# COMPACT_ATOMS: atom_id res chain seq x y z
N ALA A 1 14.78 6.80 5.01
CA ALA A 1 14.18 5.75 4.15
C ALA A 1 15.12 5.38 2.99
N TYR A 2 15.45 6.29 2.03
CA TYR A 2 16.22 5.96 0.82
C TYR A 2 17.62 5.42 1.08
N ARG A 3 18.37 5.97 2.04
CA ARG A 3 19.69 5.46 2.43
C ARG A 3 19.60 4.02 2.90
N PHE A 4 18.65 3.72 3.76
CA PHE A 4 18.39 2.37 4.27
C PHE A 4 18.00 1.42 3.13
N ALA A 5 17.06 1.81 2.27
CA ALA A 5 16.63 1.01 1.12
C ALA A 5 17.79 0.66 0.17
N ARG A 6 18.77 1.55 0.03
CA ARG A 6 20.00 1.32 -0.75
C ARG A 6 21.05 0.46 -0.03
N GLY A 7 20.73 -0.02 1.18
CA GLY A 7 21.63 -0.87 1.98
C GLY A 7 22.71 -0.13 2.75
N GLU A 8 22.55 1.18 2.98
CA GLU A 8 23.42 1.91 3.90
C GLU A 8 23.02 1.60 5.35
N GLU A 9 24.01 1.54 6.23
CA GLU A 9 23.75 1.47 7.67
C GLU A 9 23.18 2.81 8.16
N VAL A 10 22.11 2.72 8.96
CA VAL A 10 21.46 3.87 9.58
C VAL A 10 21.26 3.63 11.07
N VAL A 11 20.87 4.67 11.79
CA VAL A 11 20.50 4.59 13.22
C VAL A 11 19.01 4.83 13.33
N SER A 12 18.30 3.95 14.02
CA SER A 12 16.87 4.04 14.27
C SER A 12 16.54 5.16 15.26
N SER A 13 15.25 5.43 15.44
CA SER A 13 14.77 6.43 16.41
C SER A 13 15.14 6.11 17.86
N THR A 14 15.32 4.84 18.19
CA THR A 14 15.73 4.37 19.54
C THR A 14 17.26 4.20 19.67
N GLY A 15 18.05 4.58 18.64
CA GLY A 15 19.50 4.55 18.65
C GLY A 15 20.13 3.22 18.21
N GLN A 16 19.34 2.29 17.70
CA GLN A 16 19.82 1.00 17.20
C GLN A 16 20.40 1.17 15.78
N ARG A 17 21.51 0.48 15.49
CA ARG A 17 22.11 0.45 14.13
C ARG A 17 21.45 -0.65 13.34
N ASP A 18 21.04 -0.33 12.13
CA ASP A 18 20.44 -1.29 11.21
C ASP A 18 20.89 -1.10 9.76
N LYS A 19 20.82 -2.20 9.01
CA LYS A 19 21.19 -2.27 7.60
C LYS A 19 20.44 -3.41 6.93
N LEU A 20 19.93 -3.19 5.73
CA LEU A 20 19.39 -4.28 4.92
C LEU A 20 20.51 -5.23 4.47
N ILE A 21 20.29 -6.54 4.57
CA ILE A 21 21.21 -7.58 4.04
C ILE A 21 21.33 -7.45 2.52
N ARG A 22 20.20 -7.20 1.85
CA ARG A 22 20.12 -6.92 0.41
C ARG A 22 19.40 -5.61 0.17
N PRO A 23 19.99 -4.66 -0.56
CA PRO A 23 19.30 -3.43 -0.95
C PRO A 23 18.00 -3.70 -1.70
N LEU A 24 17.06 -2.77 -1.62
CA LEU A 24 15.91 -2.73 -2.52
C LEU A 24 16.33 -2.19 -3.89
N ASP A 25 15.61 -2.58 -4.93
CA ASP A 25 15.84 -2.07 -6.29
C ASP A 25 15.16 -0.72 -6.51
N TRP A 26 14.09 -0.47 -5.77
CA TRP A 26 13.30 0.77 -5.85
C TRP A 26 12.50 0.99 -4.56
N LEU A 27 12.05 2.25 -4.37
CA LEU A 27 11.20 2.63 -3.24
C LEU A 27 10.31 3.81 -3.59
N VAL A 28 9.06 3.78 -3.12
CA VAL A 28 8.19 4.95 -2.96
C VAL A 28 8.13 5.29 -1.49
N VAL A 29 8.46 6.52 -1.12
CA VAL A 29 8.16 7.07 0.21
C VAL A 29 6.85 7.84 0.07
N SER A 30 5.83 7.41 0.81
CA SER A 30 4.46 7.95 0.71
C SER A 30 3.99 8.40 2.08
N ASP A 31 4.48 9.55 2.53
CA ASP A 31 4.02 10.16 3.76
C ASP A 31 2.54 10.56 3.65
N HIS A 32 1.81 10.55 4.79
CA HIS A 32 0.43 11.01 4.85
C HIS A 32 0.28 12.45 4.36
N ALA A 33 -0.73 12.71 3.53
CA ALA A 33 -1.03 14.06 3.02
C ALA A 33 -1.57 14.98 4.12
N GLU A 34 -2.25 14.38 5.11
CA GLU A 34 -2.77 15.06 6.28
C GLU A 34 -1.62 15.54 7.15
N TYR A 35 -1.60 16.85 7.44
CA TYR A 35 -0.51 17.50 8.17
C TYR A 35 0.89 17.25 7.59
N PHE A 36 1.01 17.18 6.27
CA PHE A 36 2.26 16.85 5.57
C PHE A 36 3.44 17.72 6.04
N GLY A 37 4.49 17.08 6.58
CA GLY A 37 5.69 17.74 7.10
C GLY A 37 5.57 18.28 8.52
N LEU A 38 4.39 18.33 9.13
CA LEU A 38 4.17 18.91 10.47
C LEU A 38 4.92 18.14 11.56
N ALA A 39 4.96 16.81 11.48
CA ALA A 39 5.59 15.95 12.49
C ALA A 39 7.11 16.22 12.64
N ASP A 40 7.81 16.47 11.52
CA ASP A 40 9.25 16.83 11.53
C ASP A 40 9.49 18.21 12.17
N LEU A 41 8.67 19.20 11.83
CA LEU A 41 8.76 20.54 12.42
C LEU A 41 8.43 20.54 13.91
N LEU A 42 7.43 19.76 14.33
CA LEU A 42 7.13 19.55 15.75
C LEU A 42 8.29 18.89 16.48
N ALA A 43 8.94 17.88 15.90
CA ALA A 43 10.10 17.24 16.52
C ALA A 43 11.27 18.22 16.72
N LYS A 44 11.49 19.13 15.76
CA LYS A 44 12.53 20.15 15.79
C LYS A 44 12.18 21.36 16.67
N GLY A 45 10.90 21.59 16.93
CA GLY A 45 10.41 22.80 17.60
C GLY A 45 10.58 24.05 16.74
N ASP A 46 10.23 23.92 15.46
CA ASP A 46 10.38 25.00 14.49
C ASP A 46 9.49 26.20 14.88
N PRO A 47 10.04 27.42 14.99
CA PRO A 47 9.26 28.59 15.37
C PRO A 47 8.08 28.88 14.44
N ALA A 48 8.18 28.54 13.16
CA ALA A 48 7.13 28.82 12.17
C ALA A 48 5.80 28.12 12.47
N ILE A 49 5.84 26.98 13.19
CA ILE A 49 4.61 26.27 13.56
C ILE A 49 4.21 26.52 15.02
N LEU A 50 5.12 27.00 15.88
CA LEU A 50 4.83 27.19 17.30
C LEU A 50 4.06 28.48 17.61
N GLU A 51 3.80 29.32 16.62
CA GLU A 51 2.87 30.44 16.71
C GLU A 51 1.40 30.00 16.78
N ASP A 52 1.09 28.81 16.20
CA ASP A 52 -0.24 28.22 16.29
C ASP A 52 -0.46 27.56 17.65
N PRO A 53 -1.58 27.84 18.35
CA PRO A 53 -1.83 27.31 19.71
C PRO A 53 -1.93 25.78 19.78
N VAL A 54 -2.44 25.12 18.73
CA VAL A 54 -2.61 23.68 18.68
C VAL A 54 -1.24 23.00 18.55
N THR A 55 -0.43 23.44 17.61
CA THR A 55 0.92 22.90 17.41
C THR A 55 1.86 23.20 18.57
N ALA A 56 1.75 24.37 19.18
CA ALA A 56 2.50 24.70 20.40
C ALA A 56 2.14 23.77 21.56
N ARG A 57 0.86 23.45 21.70
CA ARG A 57 0.37 22.48 22.70
C ARG A 57 0.90 21.07 22.39
N TRP A 58 0.76 20.58 21.17
CA TRP A 58 1.28 19.27 20.76
C TRP A 58 2.80 19.15 20.93
N TYR A 59 3.55 20.20 20.61
CA TYR A 59 4.98 20.25 20.85
C TYR A 59 5.33 20.08 22.33
N LYS A 60 4.61 20.78 23.23
CA LYS A 60 4.79 20.65 24.66
C LYS A 60 4.45 19.24 25.16
N MET A 61 3.32 18.68 24.72
CA MET A 61 2.87 17.34 25.12
C MET A 61 3.87 16.26 24.67
N ARG A 62 4.41 16.35 23.46
CA ARG A 62 5.42 15.41 22.95
C ARG A 62 6.76 15.44 23.69
N ARG A 63 7.05 16.48 24.44
CA ARG A 63 8.25 16.64 25.27
C ARG A 63 7.97 16.43 26.77
N GLY A 64 6.74 16.18 27.12
CA GLY A 64 6.28 15.85 28.47
C GLY A 64 6.41 14.37 28.79
N THR A 65 5.40 13.83 29.45
CA THR A 65 5.35 12.40 29.78
C THR A 65 5.02 11.56 28.54
N GLN A 66 5.26 10.25 28.62
CA GLN A 66 4.85 9.32 27.56
C GLN A 66 3.33 9.39 27.32
N GLU A 67 2.53 9.51 28.39
CA GLU A 67 1.08 9.64 28.30
C GLU A 67 0.66 10.90 27.54
N GLU A 68 1.25 12.05 27.87
CA GLU A 68 1.02 13.31 27.15
C GLU A 68 1.40 13.21 25.66
N GLY A 69 2.53 12.55 25.36
CA GLY A 69 2.95 12.29 23.97
C GLY A 69 1.97 11.42 23.20
N MET A 70 1.44 10.37 23.83
CA MET A 70 0.40 9.51 23.25
C MET A 70 -0.92 10.26 23.07
N GLN A 71 -1.31 11.09 24.02
CA GLN A 71 -2.50 11.92 23.90
C GLN A 71 -2.39 12.87 22.69
N ALA A 72 -1.25 13.53 22.48
CA ALA A 72 -1.03 14.36 21.31
C ALA A 72 -1.16 13.55 20.00
N PHE A 73 -0.64 12.33 19.97
CA PHE A 73 -0.79 11.43 18.82
C PHE A 73 -2.26 11.08 18.57
N TYR A 74 -3.01 10.71 19.61
CA TYR A 74 -4.44 10.40 19.46
C TYR A 74 -5.26 11.62 19.03
N GLU A 75 -4.94 12.83 19.46
CA GLU A 75 -5.60 14.05 18.98
C GLU A 75 -5.39 14.26 17.48
N VAL A 76 -4.20 13.99 16.95
CA VAL A 76 -3.90 14.03 15.51
C VAL A 76 -4.72 12.98 14.75
N VAL A 77 -4.69 11.72 15.21
CA VAL A 77 -5.45 10.63 14.57
C VAL A 77 -6.95 10.93 14.60
N ASP A 78 -7.46 11.41 15.72
CA ASP A 78 -8.87 11.73 15.92
C ASP A 78 -9.33 12.88 15.01
N SER A 79 -8.48 13.88 14.82
CA SER A 79 -8.77 14.99 13.91
C SER A 79 -8.84 14.51 12.43
N ILE A 80 -7.96 13.61 12.03
CA ILE A 80 -7.98 13.00 10.69
C ILE A 80 -9.26 12.16 10.50
N THR A 81 -9.60 11.31 11.46
CA THR A 81 -10.78 10.43 11.37
C THR A 81 -12.12 11.19 11.46
N LYS A 82 -12.11 12.41 11.96
CA LYS A 82 -13.27 13.33 11.98
C LYS A 82 -13.31 14.29 10.79
N GLY A 83 -12.25 14.33 10.00
CA GLY A 83 -12.10 15.32 8.91
C GLY A 83 -11.86 16.75 9.42
N ASP A 84 -11.42 16.91 10.69
CA ASP A 84 -11.22 18.20 11.33
C ASP A 84 -9.78 18.69 11.12
N ASN A 85 -9.52 19.54 10.14
CA ASN A 85 -8.21 20.15 9.96
C ASN A 85 -7.93 21.20 11.06
N LEU A 86 -7.27 20.80 12.13
CA LEU A 86 -6.97 21.65 13.28
C LEU A 86 -5.82 22.65 13.01
N VAL A 87 -4.99 22.39 11.99
CA VAL A 87 -3.80 23.19 11.68
C VAL A 87 -3.67 23.37 10.17
N GLU A 88 -4.05 24.55 9.69
CA GLU A 88 -3.85 24.91 8.29
C GLU A 88 -2.47 25.52 8.07
N SER A 89 -1.61 24.82 7.36
CA SER A 89 -0.26 25.28 7.06
C SER A 89 0.14 25.02 5.60
N PRO A 90 -0.48 25.70 4.60
CA PRO A 90 -0.18 25.46 3.18
C PRO A 90 1.29 25.70 2.81
N ALA A 91 1.94 26.67 3.46
CA ALA A 91 3.36 26.96 3.23
C ALA A 91 4.26 25.82 3.74
N VAL A 92 3.93 25.24 4.91
CA VAL A 92 4.63 24.07 5.46
C VAL A 92 4.43 22.88 4.55
N GLN A 93 3.20 22.59 4.17
CA GLN A 93 2.87 21.47 3.25
C GLN A 93 3.64 21.61 1.93
N ARG A 94 3.66 22.80 1.32
CA ARG A 94 4.42 23.07 0.09
C ARG A 94 5.91 22.82 0.28
N SER A 95 6.50 23.39 1.34
CA SER A 95 7.94 23.26 1.62
C SER A 95 8.34 21.81 1.89
N ALA A 96 7.53 21.09 2.66
CA ALA A 96 7.76 19.68 2.95
C ALA A 96 7.63 18.82 1.70
N TRP A 97 6.61 19.06 0.86
CA TRP A 97 6.44 18.38 -0.41
C TRP A 97 7.63 18.58 -1.36
N ASP A 98 8.05 19.84 -1.53
CA ASP A 98 9.21 20.18 -2.35
C ASP A 98 10.49 19.49 -1.85
N THR A 99 10.64 19.36 -0.53
CA THR A 99 11.74 18.63 0.11
C THR A 99 11.67 17.14 -0.14
N THR A 100 10.50 16.51 0.05
CA THR A 100 10.29 15.08 -0.15
C THR A 100 10.54 14.68 -1.61
N VAL A 101 10.00 15.46 -2.55
CA VAL A 101 10.27 15.25 -4.00
C VAL A 101 11.76 15.48 -4.31
N GLY A 102 12.39 16.47 -3.66
CA GLY A 102 13.84 16.72 -3.77
C GLY A 102 14.68 15.52 -3.33
N TYR A 103 14.29 14.83 -2.25
CA TYR A 103 14.96 13.59 -1.83
C TYR A 103 14.75 12.46 -2.84
N ALA A 104 13.55 12.29 -3.38
CA ALA A 104 13.32 11.31 -4.44
C ALA A 104 14.23 11.56 -5.66
N GLU A 105 14.44 12.81 -6.06
CA GLU A 105 15.40 13.15 -7.13
C GLU A 105 16.84 12.84 -6.73
N GLN A 106 17.25 13.24 -5.53
CA GLN A 106 18.62 13.05 -5.03
C GLN A 106 19.04 11.58 -5.00
N TYR A 107 18.11 10.69 -4.63
CA TYR A 107 18.41 9.27 -4.46
C TYR A 107 18.06 8.41 -5.69
N ASN A 108 17.40 8.99 -6.70
CA ASN A 108 17.10 8.30 -7.93
C ASN A 108 18.37 8.09 -8.76
N ASN A 109 18.72 6.83 -9.00
CA ASN A 109 19.86 6.42 -9.82
C ASN A 109 19.40 5.34 -10.81
N PRO A 110 18.82 5.72 -11.96
CA PRO A 110 18.26 4.80 -12.93
C PRO A 110 19.22 3.66 -13.31
N GLY A 111 18.69 2.45 -13.38
CA GLY A 111 19.46 1.23 -13.61
C GLY A 111 20.06 0.61 -12.35
N VAL A 112 20.11 1.32 -11.22
CA VAL A 112 20.69 0.83 -9.95
C VAL A 112 19.63 0.88 -8.84
N PHE A 113 19.04 2.03 -8.59
CA PHE A 113 18.00 2.23 -7.60
C PHE A 113 17.03 3.31 -8.07
N THR A 114 15.76 2.99 -8.14
CA THR A 114 14.73 3.95 -8.53
C THR A 114 13.99 4.49 -7.30
N ALA A 115 14.02 5.80 -7.12
CA ALA A 115 13.19 6.51 -6.15
C ALA A 115 12.01 7.18 -6.85
N LEU A 116 10.78 6.74 -6.56
CA LEU A 116 9.57 7.38 -7.07
C LEU A 116 9.00 8.34 -6.04
N SER A 117 8.37 9.41 -6.50
CA SER A 117 7.60 10.30 -5.64
C SER A 117 6.19 9.75 -5.41
N GLY A 118 5.68 9.93 -4.21
CA GLY A 118 4.33 9.53 -3.83
C GLY A 118 3.88 10.21 -2.55
N PHE A 119 2.62 10.04 -2.21
CA PHE A 119 2.04 10.43 -0.93
C PHE A 119 0.89 9.48 -0.59
N GLU A 120 0.44 9.48 0.65
CA GLU A 120 -0.73 8.73 1.08
C GLU A 120 -1.91 9.68 1.34
N TRP A 121 -3.02 9.46 0.66
CA TRP A 121 -4.31 10.03 0.94
C TRP A 121 -5.00 9.16 2.00
N THR A 122 -5.19 9.73 3.20
CA THR A 122 -5.55 8.98 4.42
C THR A 122 -7.02 9.13 4.78
N SER A 123 -7.91 8.90 3.84
CA SER A 123 -9.35 8.92 4.12
C SER A 123 -9.73 7.85 5.12
N SER A 124 -10.31 8.28 6.23
CA SER A 124 -10.69 7.42 7.36
C SER A 124 -12.09 7.73 7.87
N PRO A 125 -13.14 7.72 7.00
CA PRO A 125 -14.49 8.12 7.36
C PRO A 125 -15.00 7.28 8.54
N SER A 126 -15.26 7.96 9.66
CA SER A 126 -15.69 7.33 10.92
C SER A 126 -14.75 6.22 11.42
N GLY A 127 -13.45 6.30 11.13
CA GLY A 127 -12.44 5.32 11.50
C GLY A 127 -12.21 4.20 10.47
N ASN A 128 -12.97 4.15 9.39
CA ASN A 128 -12.85 3.10 8.36
C ASN A 128 -11.69 3.39 7.40
N ASN A 129 -10.75 2.46 7.27
CA ASN A 129 -9.62 2.64 6.36
C ASN A 129 -10.06 2.64 4.90
N LEU A 130 -9.91 3.79 4.24
CA LEU A 130 -10.06 3.95 2.79
C LEU A 130 -8.78 4.52 2.16
N HIS A 131 -7.64 4.38 2.81
CA HIS A 131 -6.36 4.95 2.40
C HIS A 131 -5.93 4.53 0.99
N ARG A 132 -5.27 5.46 0.28
CA ARG A 132 -4.63 5.20 -1.02
C ARG A 132 -3.25 5.83 -1.08
N VAL A 133 -2.28 5.06 -1.52
CA VAL A 133 -1.00 5.62 -1.95
C VAL A 133 -1.16 6.15 -3.37
N VAL A 134 -0.75 7.38 -3.60
CA VAL A 134 -0.64 8.00 -4.92
C VAL A 134 0.82 7.94 -5.35
N MET A 135 1.09 7.39 -6.55
CA MET A 135 2.43 7.23 -7.11
C MET A 135 2.54 7.94 -8.46
N PHE A 136 3.61 8.72 -8.63
CA PHE A 136 3.89 9.47 -9.83
C PHE A 136 4.93 8.76 -10.72
N ARG A 137 4.68 8.78 -12.04
CA ARG A 137 5.64 8.35 -13.05
C ARG A 137 6.76 9.36 -13.28
N ASP A 138 6.47 10.61 -12.98
CA ASP A 138 7.21 11.79 -13.40
C ASP A 138 8.26 12.21 -12.37
N GLY A 139 9.21 13.04 -12.84
CA GLY A 139 10.18 13.72 -12.00
C GLY A 139 9.67 15.02 -11.39
N ALA A 140 10.56 15.71 -10.67
CA ALA A 140 10.25 16.91 -9.91
C ALA A 140 9.68 18.07 -10.73
N ASP A 141 10.03 18.16 -12.00
CA ASP A 141 9.55 19.18 -12.93
C ASP A 141 8.02 19.22 -13.03
N ARG A 142 7.37 18.07 -12.92
CA ARG A 142 5.91 17.93 -12.92
C ARG A 142 5.34 17.78 -11.53
N VAL A 143 5.95 16.93 -10.71
CA VAL A 143 5.41 16.57 -9.40
C VAL A 143 5.39 17.76 -8.43
N LYS A 144 6.35 18.69 -8.51
CA LYS A 144 6.35 19.94 -7.72
C LYS A 144 5.30 20.97 -8.14
N GLN A 145 4.58 20.77 -9.24
CA GLN A 145 3.50 21.68 -9.64
C GLN A 145 2.23 21.53 -8.80
N ILE A 146 2.16 20.51 -7.96
CA ILE A 146 1.03 20.25 -7.05
C ILE A 146 1.51 20.23 -5.59
N VAL A 147 0.55 20.15 -4.67
CA VAL A 147 0.70 19.63 -3.32
C VAL A 147 -0.17 18.39 -3.18
N PRO A 148 0.13 17.47 -2.24
CA PRO A 148 -0.71 16.31 -1.97
C PRO A 148 -2.16 16.69 -1.70
N PHE A 149 -3.08 15.93 -2.26
CA PHE A 149 -4.51 15.97 -1.95
C PHE A 149 -4.75 15.17 -0.69
N SER A 150 -5.44 15.74 0.28
CA SER A 150 -5.64 15.16 1.59
C SER A 150 -7.11 14.76 1.84
N ALA A 151 -7.35 13.96 2.86
CA ALA A 151 -8.71 13.68 3.32
C ALA A 151 -9.42 14.92 3.88
N PHE A 152 -8.68 15.96 4.29
CA PHE A 152 -9.24 17.26 4.64
C PHE A 152 -9.85 18.00 3.43
N ASP A 153 -9.35 17.72 2.22
CA ASP A 153 -9.95 18.24 0.99
C ASP A 153 -11.21 17.45 0.62
N SER A 154 -11.17 16.13 0.71
CA SER A 154 -12.31 15.21 0.57
C SER A 154 -11.95 13.80 1.01
N GLU A 155 -12.89 13.11 1.66
CA GLU A 155 -12.80 11.69 2.01
C GLU A 155 -13.35 10.76 0.90
N ASP A 156 -13.92 11.30 -0.18
CA ASP A 156 -14.52 10.53 -1.27
C ASP A 156 -13.45 10.09 -2.29
N PRO A 157 -13.28 8.79 -2.55
CA PRO A 157 -12.35 8.29 -3.57
C PRO A 157 -12.61 8.86 -4.97
N GLU A 158 -13.86 9.21 -5.32
CA GLU A 158 -14.16 9.79 -6.63
C GLU A 158 -13.59 11.21 -6.78
N ASP A 159 -13.49 11.96 -5.68
CA ASP A 159 -12.86 13.28 -5.68
C ASP A 159 -11.33 13.15 -5.80
N LEU A 160 -10.72 12.14 -5.14
CA LEU A 160 -9.31 11.80 -5.37
C LEU A 160 -9.06 11.47 -6.86
N TRP A 161 -9.88 10.62 -7.48
CA TRP A 161 -9.70 10.28 -8.92
C TRP A 161 -9.89 11.50 -9.82
N THR A 162 -10.74 12.44 -9.45
CA THR A 162 -10.91 13.72 -10.16
C THR A 162 -9.65 14.58 -10.03
N TRP A 163 -9.03 14.61 -8.86
CA TRP A 163 -7.77 15.30 -8.64
C TRP A 163 -6.61 14.65 -9.43
N LEU A 164 -6.54 13.32 -9.50
CA LEU A 164 -5.56 12.60 -10.33
C LEU A 164 -5.70 12.97 -11.81
N GLN A 165 -6.93 13.06 -12.31
CA GLN A 165 -7.20 13.51 -13.69
C GLN A 165 -6.71 14.95 -13.89
N ALA A 166 -7.01 15.85 -12.96
CA ALA A 166 -6.58 17.24 -13.03
C ALA A 166 -5.05 17.40 -13.01
N TYR A 167 -4.33 16.52 -12.28
CA TYR A 167 -2.87 16.45 -12.35
C TYR A 167 -2.39 16.11 -13.76
N GLU A 168 -2.92 15.03 -14.37
CA GLU A 168 -2.53 14.62 -15.71
C GLU A 168 -2.84 15.72 -16.75
N ASP A 169 -4.03 16.32 -16.68
CA ASP A 169 -4.47 17.36 -17.62
C ASP A 169 -3.62 18.63 -17.51
N ARG A 170 -3.25 19.04 -16.30
CA ARG A 170 -2.48 20.27 -16.07
C ARG A 170 -0.99 20.13 -16.39
N THR A 171 -0.40 18.98 -16.02
CA THR A 171 1.06 18.80 -16.08
C THR A 171 1.53 17.99 -17.26
N GLY A 172 0.62 17.27 -17.94
CA GLY A 172 0.96 16.25 -18.93
C GLY A 172 1.66 15.04 -18.33
N GLY A 173 1.67 14.93 -16.98
CA GLY A 173 2.25 13.81 -16.24
C GLY A 173 1.38 12.57 -16.23
N ARG A 174 1.80 11.56 -15.46
CA ARG A 174 1.06 10.32 -15.24
C ARG A 174 1.09 9.93 -13.76
N THR A 175 -0.06 9.51 -13.25
CA THR A 175 -0.20 9.09 -11.86
C THR A 175 -1.18 7.92 -11.73
N MET A 176 -1.14 7.25 -10.59
CA MET A 176 -2.12 6.24 -10.20
C MET A 176 -2.28 6.25 -8.68
N ALA A 177 -3.36 5.65 -8.21
CA ALA A 177 -3.55 5.35 -6.81
C ALA A 177 -3.66 3.84 -6.60
N PHE A 178 -3.38 3.37 -5.40
CA PHE A 178 -3.67 2.00 -4.98
C PHE A 178 -4.03 1.96 -3.50
N ALA A 179 -5.11 1.23 -3.22
CA ALA A 179 -5.64 1.10 -1.88
C ALA A 179 -4.90 0.01 -1.09
N HIS A 180 -4.98 0.11 0.23
CA HIS A 180 -4.40 -0.85 1.16
C HIS A 180 -5.27 -1.02 2.40
N ASN A 181 -4.96 -2.06 3.21
CA ASN A 181 -5.65 -2.37 4.46
C ASN A 181 -7.18 -2.41 4.35
N GLY A 182 -7.72 -3.07 3.34
CA GLY A 182 -9.14 -3.36 3.27
C GLY A 182 -9.64 -4.13 4.49
N ASN A 183 -8.77 -4.95 5.11
CA ASN A 183 -9.04 -5.63 6.37
C ASN A 183 -9.44 -4.70 7.52
N TRP A 184 -9.14 -3.40 7.44
CA TRP A 184 -9.52 -2.36 8.41
C TRP A 184 -10.63 -1.43 7.92
N GLY A 185 -11.18 -1.69 6.73
CA GLY A 185 -12.16 -0.83 6.07
C GLY A 185 -13.61 -1.10 6.44
N THR A 186 -13.91 -1.99 7.39
CA THR A 186 -15.26 -2.41 7.84
C THR A 186 -16.28 -2.59 6.71
N GLY A 187 -15.80 -3.17 5.58
CA GLY A 187 -16.62 -3.43 4.39
C GLY A 187 -16.67 -2.29 3.37
N MET A 188 -16.06 -1.13 3.64
CA MET A 188 -16.12 0.02 2.73
C MET A 188 -15.13 -0.08 1.57
N MET A 189 -14.00 -0.81 1.71
CA MET A 189 -12.95 -0.85 0.70
C MET A 189 -13.44 -1.35 -0.66
N PHE A 190 -14.27 -2.39 -0.67
CA PHE A 190 -14.85 -2.98 -1.87
C PHE A 190 -16.40 -2.92 -1.84
N ALA A 191 -16.93 -1.83 -1.27
CA ALA A 191 -18.38 -1.60 -1.26
C ALA A 191 -18.96 -1.55 -2.66
N LEU A 192 -20.21 -2.02 -2.80
CA LEU A 192 -21.00 -1.91 -4.03
C LEU A 192 -21.89 -0.68 -4.04
N GLU A 193 -21.62 0.23 -3.13
CA GLU A 193 -22.24 1.57 -3.02
C GLU A 193 -21.15 2.64 -3.14
N ARG A 194 -21.54 3.79 -3.70
CA ARG A 194 -20.68 4.97 -3.81
C ARG A 194 -20.59 5.66 -2.45
N PHE A 195 -19.50 6.39 -2.21
CA PHE A 195 -19.26 7.10 -0.96
C PHE A 195 -20.42 8.05 -0.56
N LYS A 196 -20.96 8.78 -1.51
CA LYS A 196 -22.11 9.69 -1.32
C LYS A 196 -23.46 8.98 -1.43
N GLY A 197 -23.49 7.65 -1.42
CA GLY A 197 -24.70 6.84 -1.53
C GLY A 197 -25.08 6.47 -2.96
N GLY A 198 -25.92 5.45 -3.08
CA GLY A 198 -26.34 4.85 -4.35
C GLY A 198 -25.41 3.74 -4.85
N ALA A 199 -25.94 2.85 -5.66
CA ALA A 199 -25.16 1.75 -6.22
C ALA A 199 -24.05 2.25 -7.14
N ILE A 200 -22.93 1.50 -7.20
CA ILE A 200 -21.91 1.76 -8.21
C ILE A 200 -22.46 1.53 -9.61
N ASP A 201 -22.01 2.33 -10.55
CA ASP A 201 -22.42 2.31 -11.95
C ASP A 201 -21.20 2.08 -12.89
N GLU A 202 -21.46 2.04 -14.20
CA GLU A 202 -20.41 1.88 -15.22
C GLU A 202 -19.35 3.00 -15.13
N ALA A 203 -19.77 4.24 -14.88
CA ALA A 203 -18.87 5.39 -14.79
C ALA A 203 -17.92 5.28 -13.59
N TYR A 204 -18.45 4.89 -12.42
CA TYR A 204 -17.65 4.60 -11.23
C TYR A 204 -16.66 3.45 -11.49
N ALA A 205 -17.16 2.31 -12.04
CA ALA A 205 -16.35 1.15 -12.32
C ALA A 205 -15.19 1.46 -13.27
N SER A 206 -15.46 2.25 -14.32
CA SER A 206 -14.46 2.68 -15.29
C SER A 206 -13.40 3.59 -14.67
N LYS A 207 -13.79 4.57 -13.84
CA LYS A 207 -12.86 5.44 -13.12
C LYS A 207 -11.98 4.64 -12.16
N ARG A 208 -12.57 3.77 -11.34
CA ARG A 208 -11.84 2.94 -10.38
C ARG A 208 -10.82 2.04 -11.07
N SER A 209 -11.23 1.31 -12.09
CA SER A 209 -10.32 0.45 -12.87
C SER A 209 -9.17 1.23 -13.54
N ARG A 210 -9.43 2.47 -13.97
CA ARG A 210 -8.40 3.34 -14.54
C ARG A 210 -7.38 3.80 -13.51
N TRP A 211 -7.85 4.27 -12.34
CA TRP A 211 -7.02 4.96 -11.37
C TRP A 211 -6.38 4.02 -10.33
N GLU A 212 -7.02 2.87 -10.05
CA GLU A 212 -6.55 1.87 -9.10
C GLU A 212 -6.20 0.54 -9.81
N PRO A 213 -5.13 0.51 -10.65
CA PRO A 213 -4.77 -0.70 -11.42
C PRO A 213 -4.15 -1.79 -10.56
N VAL A 214 -3.70 -1.49 -9.35
CA VAL A 214 -3.14 -2.44 -8.38
C VAL A 214 -3.73 -2.22 -7.00
N TYR A 215 -3.62 -3.24 -6.15
CA TYR A 215 -4.03 -3.22 -4.76
C TYR A 215 -2.92 -3.81 -3.88
N GLU A 216 -2.68 -3.24 -2.72
CA GLU A 216 -1.71 -3.75 -1.76
C GLU A 216 -2.36 -4.84 -0.90
N ALA A 217 -1.96 -6.09 -1.10
CA ALA A 217 -2.56 -7.23 -0.45
C ALA A 217 -2.00 -7.50 0.96
N THR A 218 -0.77 -7.11 1.23
CA THR A 218 -0.11 -7.41 2.51
C THR A 218 0.86 -6.32 2.93
N GLN A 219 0.89 -6.03 4.22
CA GLN A 219 1.79 -5.09 4.86
C GLN A 219 1.86 -5.37 6.37
N ILE A 220 2.55 -4.51 7.11
CA ILE A 220 2.79 -4.64 8.57
C ILE A 220 1.51 -4.76 9.41
N LYS A 221 0.39 -4.15 8.96
CA LYS A 221 -0.94 -4.19 9.60
C LYS A 221 -1.83 -5.29 9.01
N GLY A 222 -1.26 -6.43 8.69
CA GLY A 222 -1.98 -7.63 8.27
C GLY A 222 -2.09 -7.84 6.76
N ASP A 223 -2.63 -9.00 6.43
CA ASP A 223 -2.93 -9.45 5.09
C ASP A 223 -4.39 -9.17 4.72
N SER A 224 -4.61 -8.69 3.51
CA SER A 224 -5.94 -8.44 2.95
C SER A 224 -6.24 -9.34 1.74
N GLU A 225 -5.42 -10.37 1.45
CA GLU A 225 -5.66 -11.25 0.32
C GLU A 225 -6.82 -12.20 0.60
N ALA A 226 -6.72 -12.96 1.70
CA ALA A 226 -7.66 -14.02 2.08
C ALA A 226 -8.05 -13.93 3.55
N HIS A 227 -9.16 -14.58 3.91
CA HIS A 227 -9.62 -14.71 5.28
C HIS A 227 -10.16 -16.13 5.50
N PRO A 228 -9.90 -16.79 6.65
CA PRO A 228 -10.35 -18.18 6.91
C PRO A 228 -11.85 -18.38 6.75
N PHE A 229 -12.65 -17.38 7.12
CA PHE A 229 -14.11 -17.43 6.93
C PHE A 229 -14.53 -17.44 5.45
N LEU A 230 -13.78 -16.76 4.56
CA LEU A 230 -14.07 -16.64 3.14
C LEU A 230 -13.40 -17.73 2.30
N SER A 231 -12.31 -18.31 2.79
CA SER A 231 -11.47 -19.31 2.14
C SER A 231 -11.20 -20.49 3.09
N PRO A 232 -12.23 -21.20 3.57
CA PRO A 232 -12.08 -22.20 4.64
C PRO A 232 -11.29 -23.46 4.23
N ASN A 233 -11.03 -23.64 2.94
CA ASN A 233 -10.28 -24.78 2.40
C ASN A 233 -8.80 -24.42 2.12
N ASP A 234 -8.38 -23.18 2.37
CA ASP A 234 -7.01 -22.74 2.22
C ASP A 234 -6.35 -22.69 3.61
N GLU A 235 -5.39 -23.55 3.85
CA GLU A 235 -4.68 -23.66 5.13
C GLU A 235 -3.78 -22.43 5.44
N PHE A 236 -3.57 -21.54 4.45
CA PHE A 236 -2.80 -20.31 4.63
C PHE A 236 -3.68 -19.05 4.72
N ALA A 237 -5.01 -19.21 4.69
CA ALA A 237 -5.93 -18.07 4.72
C ALA A 237 -5.91 -17.30 6.05
N ASP A 238 -5.32 -17.86 7.11
CA ASP A 238 -5.16 -17.23 8.41
C ASP A 238 -3.82 -16.48 8.56
N PHE A 239 -2.97 -16.47 7.51
CA PHE A 239 -1.72 -15.72 7.56
C PHE A 239 -1.97 -14.23 7.76
N GLY A 240 -1.41 -13.68 8.84
CA GLY A 240 -1.47 -12.25 9.10
C GLY A 240 -2.87 -11.67 9.25
N THR A 241 -3.83 -12.44 9.75
CA THR A 241 -5.20 -11.98 9.93
C THR A 241 -5.28 -10.83 10.94
N TRP A 242 -5.75 -9.67 10.48
CA TRP A 242 -6.01 -8.47 11.28
C TRP A 242 -7.45 -8.03 11.04
N ASP A 243 -8.39 -8.55 11.81
CA ASP A 243 -9.83 -8.43 11.60
C ASP A 243 -10.62 -8.06 12.86
N LYS A 244 -9.94 -7.45 13.88
CA LYS A 244 -10.59 -7.13 15.16
C LYS A 244 -11.50 -5.89 15.03
N GLY A 245 -11.05 -4.86 14.36
CA GLY A 245 -11.78 -3.59 14.26
C GLY A 245 -11.20 -2.64 13.21
N ASP A 246 -11.77 -1.44 13.15
CA ASP A 246 -11.31 -0.33 12.32
C ASP A 246 -10.07 0.38 12.90
N VAL A 247 -9.65 1.47 12.26
CA VAL A 247 -8.60 2.35 12.78
C VAL A 247 -9.07 3.02 14.08
N GLY A 248 -8.46 2.65 15.20
CA GLY A 248 -8.85 3.10 16.53
C GLY A 248 -9.77 2.13 17.27
N GLY A 249 -10.19 1.01 16.66
CA GLY A 249 -10.98 -0.04 17.31
C GLY A 249 -12.35 0.43 17.82
N ARG A 250 -12.98 1.37 17.11
CA ARG A 250 -14.31 1.90 17.43
C ARG A 250 -15.42 1.01 16.93
N ASN A 251 -15.20 0.32 15.83
CA ASN A 251 -16.15 -0.59 15.23
C ASN A 251 -15.50 -1.98 15.10
N ALA A 252 -16.08 -2.97 15.77
CA ALA A 252 -15.65 -4.36 15.58
C ALA A 252 -16.05 -4.86 14.19
N ILE A 253 -15.17 -5.65 13.54
CA ILE A 253 -15.45 -6.26 12.25
C ILE A 253 -16.46 -7.40 12.41
N THR A 254 -17.47 -7.44 11.53
CA THR A 254 -18.47 -8.50 11.48
C THR A 254 -18.29 -9.37 10.25
N LYS A 255 -18.86 -10.58 10.27
CA LYS A 255 -18.77 -11.52 9.13
C LYS A 255 -19.38 -10.98 7.83
N GLU A 256 -20.36 -10.11 7.94
CA GLU A 256 -21.04 -9.47 6.81
C GLU A 256 -20.16 -8.45 6.10
N MET A 257 -19.19 -7.87 6.81
CA MET A 257 -18.22 -6.91 6.26
C MET A 257 -17.11 -7.61 5.48
N LEU A 258 -16.69 -8.82 5.88
CA LEU A 258 -15.54 -9.54 5.34
C LEU A 258 -15.54 -9.69 3.79
N PRO A 259 -16.66 -9.99 3.10
CA PRO A 259 -16.66 -10.09 1.64
C PRO A 259 -16.24 -8.80 0.92
N HIS A 260 -16.35 -7.66 1.57
CA HIS A 260 -16.02 -6.33 1.05
C HIS A 260 -14.67 -5.79 1.56
N GLN A 261 -13.87 -6.65 2.21
CA GLN A 261 -12.56 -6.28 2.79
C GLN A 261 -11.38 -7.00 2.15
N TYR A 262 -11.60 -8.24 1.64
CA TYR A 262 -10.54 -9.12 1.18
C TYR A 262 -10.52 -9.27 -0.34
N VAL A 263 -9.31 -9.32 -0.89
CA VAL A 263 -9.02 -9.30 -2.33
C VAL A 263 -9.71 -10.42 -3.10
N ARG A 264 -9.60 -11.68 -2.62
CA ARG A 264 -10.21 -12.81 -3.35
C ARG A 264 -11.72 -12.64 -3.49
N SER A 265 -12.37 -12.14 -2.46
CA SER A 265 -13.79 -11.81 -2.49
C SER A 265 -14.09 -10.63 -3.41
N ALA A 266 -13.27 -9.57 -3.35
CA ALA A 266 -13.41 -8.39 -4.20
C ALA A 266 -13.29 -8.74 -5.69
N LEU A 267 -12.32 -9.59 -6.06
CA LEU A 267 -12.19 -10.09 -7.43
C LEU A 267 -13.46 -10.81 -7.90
N ARG A 268 -14.02 -11.70 -7.07
CA ARG A 268 -15.29 -12.38 -7.36
C ARG A 268 -16.47 -11.41 -7.50
N LEU A 269 -16.59 -10.44 -6.59
CA LEU A 269 -17.60 -9.37 -6.68
C LEU A 269 -17.42 -8.54 -7.96
N GLY A 270 -16.19 -8.27 -8.35
CA GLY A 270 -15.87 -7.54 -9.57
C GLY A 270 -16.33 -8.24 -10.83
N ILE A 271 -16.15 -9.57 -10.95
CA ILE A 271 -16.71 -10.36 -12.07
C ILE A 271 -18.22 -10.25 -12.12
N GLN A 272 -18.89 -10.29 -10.96
CA GLN A 272 -20.35 -10.15 -10.90
C GLN A 272 -20.81 -8.73 -11.32
N GLN A 273 -20.03 -7.71 -10.98
CA GLN A 273 -20.31 -6.33 -11.41
C GLN A 273 -20.03 -6.14 -12.91
N GLU A 274 -18.97 -6.74 -13.45
CA GLU A 274 -18.71 -6.71 -14.89
C GLU A 274 -19.89 -7.27 -15.70
N ALA A 275 -20.48 -8.36 -15.25
CA ALA A 275 -21.67 -8.95 -15.90
C ALA A 275 -22.90 -8.01 -15.88
N LYS A 276 -22.97 -7.07 -14.91
CA LYS A 276 -24.08 -6.11 -14.78
C LYS A 276 -23.78 -4.77 -15.44
N LEU A 277 -22.55 -4.30 -15.34
CA LEU A 277 -22.14 -2.95 -15.71
C LEU A 277 -21.34 -2.89 -17.00
N GLY A 278 -20.88 -4.06 -17.52
CA GLY A 278 -19.97 -4.12 -18.68
C GLY A 278 -18.53 -3.76 -18.37
N VAL A 279 -18.21 -3.38 -17.13
CA VAL A 279 -16.87 -2.98 -16.68
C VAL A 279 -16.56 -3.63 -15.33
N TYR A 280 -15.31 -4.11 -15.20
CA TYR A 280 -14.81 -4.76 -13.99
C TYR A 280 -14.20 -3.71 -13.03
N PRO A 281 -14.89 -3.32 -11.93
CA PRO A 281 -14.42 -2.24 -11.05
C PRO A 281 -13.19 -2.62 -10.21
N PHE A 282 -12.97 -3.91 -9.96
CA PHE A 282 -11.92 -4.43 -9.09
C PHE A 282 -10.86 -5.23 -9.87
N LYS A 283 -10.56 -4.82 -11.10
CA LYS A 283 -9.59 -5.48 -11.97
C LYS A 283 -8.18 -4.98 -11.71
N PHE A 284 -7.59 -5.41 -10.61
CA PHE A 284 -6.27 -4.97 -10.17
C PHE A 284 -5.26 -6.13 -10.10
N GLY A 285 -3.97 -5.79 -10.24
CA GLY A 285 -2.85 -6.63 -9.82
C GLY A 285 -2.58 -6.49 -8.33
N LEU A 286 -1.76 -7.38 -7.75
CA LEU A 286 -1.46 -7.38 -6.32
C LEU A 286 -0.01 -6.99 -6.07
N ILE A 287 0.21 -6.18 -5.04
CA ILE A 287 1.53 -5.82 -4.51
C ILE A 287 1.55 -6.04 -3.00
N GLY A 288 2.76 -6.13 -2.44
CA GLY A 288 2.99 -6.00 -1.00
C GLY A 288 3.80 -4.74 -0.73
N SER A 289 3.73 -4.21 0.47
CA SER A 289 4.56 -3.10 0.93
C SER A 289 4.84 -3.20 2.42
N THR A 290 5.56 -2.24 2.98
CA THR A 290 5.87 -2.25 4.42
C THR A 290 4.93 -1.38 5.22
N ASP A 291 4.58 -0.21 4.73
CA ASP A 291 3.88 0.81 5.51
C ASP A 291 4.62 1.15 6.84
N ALA A 292 5.96 1.05 6.82
CA ALA A 292 6.79 1.29 8.00
C ALA A 292 6.94 2.79 8.27
N HIS A 293 6.57 3.24 9.48
CA HIS A 293 6.68 4.62 9.93
C HIS A 293 8.02 4.90 10.65
N THR A 294 8.92 3.92 10.69
CA THR A 294 10.29 4.05 11.19
C THR A 294 11.28 4.54 10.13
N SER A 295 10.85 4.68 8.86
CA SER A 295 11.72 4.82 7.68
C SER A 295 12.63 3.61 7.41
N LEU A 296 12.46 2.51 8.14
CA LEU A 296 13.21 1.27 8.01
C LEU A 296 12.31 0.20 7.39
N ALA A 297 12.29 0.18 6.06
CA ALA A 297 11.47 -0.75 5.28
C ALA A 297 12.07 -2.17 5.33
N THR A 298 11.91 -2.86 6.45
CA THR A 298 12.36 -4.24 6.67
C THR A 298 11.22 -5.22 6.39
N THR A 299 11.58 -6.38 5.83
CA THR A 299 10.62 -7.43 5.45
C THR A 299 11.02 -8.82 5.96
N ARG A 300 12.00 -8.88 6.85
CA ARG A 300 12.47 -10.12 7.47
C ARG A 300 12.16 -10.10 8.96
N GLU A 301 11.68 -11.22 9.49
CA GLU A 301 11.35 -11.36 10.91
C GLU A 301 12.58 -11.20 11.82
N ASP A 302 13.76 -11.60 11.34
CA ASP A 302 15.02 -11.49 12.08
C ASP A 302 15.65 -10.09 12.01
N ASN A 303 15.04 -9.16 11.26
CA ASN A 303 15.47 -7.77 11.14
C ASN A 303 14.27 -6.83 11.06
N PHE A 304 13.31 -6.99 11.98
CA PHE A 304 12.04 -6.29 11.96
C PHE A 304 12.02 -5.11 12.93
N PHE A 305 11.89 -3.89 12.41
CA PHE A 305 11.88 -2.64 13.18
C PHE A 305 10.49 -2.11 13.52
N GLY A 306 9.45 -2.86 13.25
CA GLY A 306 8.08 -2.50 13.61
C GLY A 306 7.47 -1.38 12.77
N LYS A 307 6.24 -1.01 13.11
CA LYS A 307 5.45 0.02 12.42
C LYS A 307 5.93 1.43 12.77
N ASN A 308 6.22 1.67 14.04
CA ASN A 308 6.57 2.97 14.61
C ASN A 308 7.67 2.81 15.67
N PRO A 309 8.30 3.89 16.16
CA PRO A 309 9.38 3.80 17.14
C PRO A 309 9.08 2.98 18.41
N PRO A 310 7.89 3.05 19.03
CA PRO A 310 7.55 2.17 20.16
C PRO A 310 7.54 0.68 19.81
N GLY A 311 7.38 0.31 18.54
CA GLY A 311 7.43 -1.07 18.06
C GLY A 311 8.81 -1.53 17.62
N GLU A 312 9.88 -0.72 17.75
CA GLU A 312 11.25 -1.13 17.46
C GLU A 312 11.72 -2.25 18.40
N PRO A 313 12.74 -3.05 18.05
CA PRO A 313 13.21 -4.16 18.87
C PRO A 313 13.53 -3.74 20.30
N ALA A 314 12.87 -4.36 21.27
CA ALA A 314 13.04 -4.12 22.71
C ALA A 314 12.70 -5.41 23.49
N GLY A 315 13.21 -5.55 24.72
CA GLY A 315 13.01 -6.75 25.54
C GLY A 315 11.56 -6.99 25.96
N ASP A 316 10.76 -5.94 26.02
CA ASP A 316 9.35 -5.92 26.42
C ASP A 316 8.39 -5.68 25.23
N ARG A 317 8.90 -5.71 24.00
CA ARG A 317 8.13 -5.44 22.78
C ARG A 317 6.83 -6.25 22.66
N ALA A 318 6.84 -7.50 23.13
CA ALA A 318 5.66 -8.36 23.06
C ALA A 318 4.50 -7.87 23.94
N GLU A 319 4.77 -7.04 24.95
CA GLU A 319 3.78 -6.50 25.88
C GLU A 319 3.23 -5.13 25.42
N HIS A 320 3.88 -4.50 24.41
CA HIS A 320 3.47 -3.19 23.95
C HIS A 320 2.15 -3.25 23.19
N VAL A 321 1.23 -2.37 23.56
CA VAL A 321 0.02 -2.11 22.78
C VAL A 321 0.41 -1.31 21.53
N PHE A 322 0.04 -1.84 20.37
CA PHE A 322 0.20 -1.14 19.11
C PHE A 322 -0.91 -0.10 18.92
N MET A 323 -2.14 -0.51 19.18
CA MET A 323 -3.34 0.34 19.09
C MET A 323 -4.36 -0.14 20.12
N GLU A 324 -4.71 0.75 21.02
CA GLU A 324 -5.78 0.49 22.00
C GLU A 324 -7.15 0.66 21.34
N GLY A 325 -7.98 -0.37 21.41
CA GLY A 325 -9.33 -0.31 20.87
C GLY A 325 -10.33 0.22 21.87
N GLU A 326 -11.27 1.04 21.42
CA GLU A 326 -12.36 1.56 22.24
C GLU A 326 -13.41 0.47 22.57
N VAL A 327 -13.56 -0.53 21.70
CA VAL A 327 -14.46 -1.68 21.89
C VAL A 327 -13.67 -2.88 22.41
N GLU A 328 -14.23 -3.62 23.34
CA GLU A 328 -13.62 -4.84 23.88
C GLU A 328 -13.23 -5.81 22.75
N GLY A 329 -12.00 -6.30 22.79
CA GLY A 329 -11.45 -7.23 21.80
C GLY A 329 -10.88 -6.59 20.53
N THR A 330 -10.91 -5.26 20.38
CA THR A 330 -10.35 -4.58 19.20
C THR A 330 -8.93 -4.04 19.39
N THR A 331 -8.31 -4.26 20.53
CA THR A 331 -6.92 -3.88 20.80
C THR A 331 -5.95 -4.75 20.00
N TYR A 332 -4.96 -4.11 19.34
CA TYR A 332 -3.84 -4.76 18.69
C TYR A 332 -2.56 -4.56 19.48
N TYR A 333 -1.73 -5.59 19.51
CA TYR A 333 -0.42 -5.56 20.17
C TYR A 333 0.71 -5.55 19.15
N THR A 334 1.87 -5.04 19.52
CA THR A 334 3.04 -4.94 18.62
C THR A 334 3.49 -6.31 18.10
N TRP A 335 3.35 -7.38 18.86
CA TRP A 335 3.70 -8.73 18.43
C TRP A 335 2.78 -9.28 17.31
N GLU A 336 1.61 -8.69 17.11
CA GLU A 336 0.70 -9.06 16.02
C GLU A 336 1.08 -8.41 14.68
N THR A 337 2.03 -7.47 14.68
CA THR A 337 2.50 -6.84 13.43
C THR A 337 3.35 -7.82 12.62
N LEU A 338 3.22 -7.78 11.30
CA LEU A 338 3.99 -8.63 10.39
C LEU A 338 5.33 -8.00 10.03
N ALA A 339 6.27 -8.83 9.54
CA ALA A 339 7.51 -8.31 8.95
C ALA A 339 7.29 -7.57 7.63
N SER A 340 6.09 -7.54 7.12
CA SER A 340 5.67 -6.78 5.94
C SER A 340 5.78 -7.53 4.62
N GLY A 341 5.53 -6.80 3.52
CA GLY A 341 5.52 -7.31 2.17
C GLY A 341 6.43 -6.55 1.21
N LEU A 342 6.62 -7.13 0.03
CA LEU A 342 7.32 -6.52 -1.08
C LEU A 342 6.47 -6.54 -2.34
N ALA A 343 6.67 -5.54 -3.21
CA ALA A 343 6.17 -5.54 -4.56
C ALA A 343 7.22 -6.09 -5.52
N GLY A 344 6.97 -7.24 -6.12
CA GLY A 344 7.72 -7.74 -7.26
C GLY A 344 7.22 -7.10 -8.56
N VAL A 345 8.13 -6.64 -9.42
CA VAL A 345 7.79 -5.90 -10.64
C VAL A 345 8.54 -6.46 -11.84
N TRP A 346 7.81 -6.80 -12.90
CA TRP A 346 8.37 -7.18 -14.18
C TRP A 346 8.48 -5.97 -15.10
N ALA A 347 9.58 -5.25 -15.00
CA ALA A 347 9.91 -4.11 -15.83
C ALA A 347 11.14 -4.41 -16.71
N ARG A 348 11.27 -3.75 -17.85
CA ARG A 348 12.43 -3.92 -18.75
C ARG A 348 13.67 -3.24 -18.23
N GLU A 349 13.50 -2.20 -17.43
CA GLU A 349 14.56 -1.37 -16.88
C GLU A 349 14.19 -0.94 -15.47
N ASN A 350 15.20 -0.69 -14.63
CA ASN A 350 14.98 -0.09 -13.31
C ASN A 350 14.95 1.44 -13.46
N THR A 351 13.81 1.95 -13.94
CA THR A 351 13.51 3.39 -14.11
C THR A 351 12.10 3.67 -13.61
N ARG A 352 11.81 4.94 -13.29
CA ARG A 352 10.46 5.37 -12.86
C ARG A 352 9.41 4.98 -13.89
N GLU A 353 9.70 5.29 -15.15
CA GLU A 353 8.80 5.04 -16.26
C GLU A 353 8.50 3.54 -16.42
N ALA A 354 9.54 2.71 -16.44
CA ALA A 354 9.39 1.28 -16.68
C ALA A 354 8.68 0.57 -15.51
N ILE A 355 8.97 0.96 -14.26
CA ILE A 355 8.29 0.45 -13.06
C ILE A 355 6.83 0.88 -13.07
N TRP A 356 6.55 2.17 -13.25
CA TRP A 356 5.18 2.68 -13.29
C TRP A 356 4.34 2.04 -14.40
N ASP A 357 4.93 1.89 -15.61
CA ASP A 357 4.28 1.25 -16.74
C ASP A 357 3.98 -0.23 -16.47
N ALA A 358 4.84 -0.94 -15.72
CA ALA A 358 4.60 -2.32 -15.28
C ALA A 358 3.44 -2.40 -14.27
N PHE A 359 3.37 -1.46 -13.32
CA PHE A 359 2.22 -1.32 -12.42
C PHE A 359 0.92 -1.10 -13.20
N LYS A 360 0.95 -0.21 -14.18
CA LYS A 360 -0.22 0.08 -15.03
C LYS A 360 -0.68 -1.13 -15.83
N ARG A 361 0.24 -1.98 -16.29
CA ARG A 361 -0.06 -3.25 -16.97
C ARG A 361 -0.36 -4.39 -16.00
N LYS A 362 -0.19 -4.18 -14.68
CA LYS A 362 -0.36 -5.19 -13.63
C LYS A 362 0.63 -6.37 -13.74
N GLU A 363 1.79 -6.16 -14.36
CA GLU A 363 2.90 -7.12 -14.36
C GLU A 363 3.67 -7.05 -13.03
N VAL A 364 2.95 -7.25 -11.94
CA VAL A 364 3.40 -7.14 -10.55
C VAL A 364 2.88 -8.30 -9.73
N TYR A 365 3.50 -8.55 -8.59
CA TYR A 365 3.02 -9.53 -7.61
C TYR A 365 3.42 -9.12 -6.20
N ALA A 366 2.67 -9.61 -5.20
CA ALA A 366 2.95 -9.43 -3.80
C ALA A 366 3.82 -10.56 -3.25
N THR A 367 4.67 -10.26 -2.27
CA THR A 367 5.22 -11.25 -1.36
C THR A 367 5.00 -10.81 0.08
N SER A 368 4.97 -11.74 1.01
CA SER A 368 4.88 -11.48 2.44
C SER A 368 6.26 -11.33 3.11
N GLY A 369 7.23 -10.75 2.41
CA GLY A 369 8.54 -10.41 2.93
C GLY A 369 9.72 -11.13 2.27
N SER A 370 9.54 -12.35 1.80
CA SER A 370 10.59 -13.05 1.04
C SER A 370 10.72 -12.51 -0.38
N ARG A 371 11.92 -12.63 -0.98
CA ARG A 371 12.18 -12.25 -2.37
C ARG A 371 11.97 -13.41 -3.34
N ILE A 372 10.88 -14.14 -3.16
CA ILE A 372 10.41 -15.14 -4.12
C ILE A 372 10.17 -14.45 -5.46
N THR A 373 10.59 -15.11 -6.55
CA THR A 373 10.28 -14.64 -7.90
C THR A 373 9.16 -15.47 -8.49
N VAL A 374 8.08 -14.83 -8.93
CA VAL A 374 6.93 -15.48 -9.57
C VAL A 374 6.68 -14.85 -10.94
N ARG A 375 6.50 -15.68 -11.97
CA ARG A 375 6.10 -15.23 -13.30
C ARG A 375 5.05 -16.16 -13.87
N VAL A 376 3.99 -15.58 -14.41
CA VAL A 376 2.84 -16.31 -14.95
C VAL A 376 2.49 -15.81 -16.33
N PHE A 377 2.20 -16.74 -17.26
CA PHE A 377 1.60 -16.43 -18.55
C PHE A 377 0.38 -17.30 -18.75
N GLY A 378 -0.67 -16.76 -19.35
CA GLY A 378 -1.86 -17.49 -19.78
C GLY A 378 -1.97 -17.53 -21.30
N GLY A 379 -2.35 -18.65 -21.86
CA GLY A 379 -2.50 -18.83 -23.31
C GLY A 379 -3.40 -19.98 -23.66
N TRP A 380 -3.55 -20.25 -24.95
CA TRP A 380 -4.43 -21.32 -25.43
C TRP A 380 -3.67 -22.55 -25.96
N ASP A 381 -2.37 -22.41 -26.27
CA ASP A 381 -1.60 -23.40 -27.00
C ASP A 381 -0.18 -23.64 -26.43
N PHE A 382 0.06 -23.31 -25.16
CA PHE A 382 1.33 -23.59 -24.53
C PHE A 382 1.60 -25.08 -24.37
N ALA A 383 2.81 -25.51 -24.74
CA ALA A 383 3.29 -26.88 -24.54
C ALA A 383 3.91 -27.03 -23.14
N ALA A 384 3.85 -28.24 -22.60
CA ALA A 384 4.32 -28.50 -21.23
C ALA A 384 5.82 -28.25 -21.03
N ASP A 385 6.66 -28.46 -22.06
CA ASP A 385 8.10 -28.26 -22.01
C ASP A 385 8.51 -26.78 -22.07
N GLU A 386 7.61 -25.88 -22.45
CA GLU A 386 7.94 -24.44 -22.54
C GLU A 386 8.25 -23.83 -21.17
N VAL A 387 7.73 -24.38 -20.08
CA VAL A 387 8.03 -23.90 -18.72
C VAL A 387 9.48 -24.10 -18.33
N GLU A 388 10.19 -25.08 -18.89
CA GLU A 388 11.59 -25.39 -18.58
C GLU A 388 12.60 -24.65 -19.45
N ARG A 389 12.15 -24.02 -20.53
CA ARG A 389 13.02 -23.38 -21.52
C ARG A 389 13.69 -22.12 -20.96
N GLN A 390 14.88 -21.83 -21.46
CA GLN A 390 15.61 -20.59 -21.11
C GLN A 390 14.90 -19.35 -21.66
N ASP A 391 14.28 -19.46 -22.84
CA ASP A 391 13.48 -18.41 -23.50
C ASP A 391 12.01 -18.39 -23.00
N PHE A 392 11.74 -18.89 -21.79
CA PHE A 392 10.41 -18.96 -21.16
C PHE A 392 9.60 -17.67 -21.27
N ALA A 393 10.24 -16.52 -20.98
CA ALA A 393 9.55 -15.23 -21.01
C ALA A 393 9.16 -14.83 -22.44
N ASP A 394 10.07 -15.01 -23.40
CA ASP A 394 9.79 -14.69 -24.80
C ASP A 394 8.66 -15.57 -25.36
N ARG A 395 8.66 -16.87 -24.99
CA ARG A 395 7.57 -17.78 -25.30
C ARG A 395 6.25 -17.36 -24.69
N GLY A 396 6.27 -16.98 -23.42
CA GLY A 396 5.08 -16.51 -22.71
C GLY A 396 4.45 -15.29 -23.39
N TYR A 397 5.25 -14.30 -23.76
CA TYR A 397 4.76 -13.11 -24.49
C TYR A 397 4.32 -13.41 -25.94
N ALA A 398 5.00 -14.34 -26.63
CA ALA A 398 4.65 -14.67 -28.01
C ALA A 398 3.39 -15.53 -28.10
N GLY A 399 3.16 -16.42 -27.13
CA GLY A 399 2.07 -17.41 -27.14
C GLY A 399 0.85 -17.06 -26.29
N GLY A 400 0.92 -15.97 -25.51
CA GLY A 400 -0.15 -15.61 -24.60
C GLY A 400 -0.04 -14.23 -24.00
N VAL A 401 -0.59 -14.05 -22.80
CA VAL A 401 -0.58 -12.81 -22.04
C VAL A 401 0.15 -13.00 -20.70
N PRO A 402 0.91 -11.99 -20.23
CA PRO A 402 1.55 -12.04 -18.92
C PRO A 402 0.51 -11.90 -17.79
N MET A 403 0.96 -12.11 -16.54
CA MET A 403 0.18 -11.78 -15.33
C MET A 403 -0.36 -10.36 -15.42
N GLY A 404 -1.61 -10.16 -14.99
CA GLY A 404 -2.33 -8.89 -15.11
C GLY A 404 -2.96 -8.61 -16.48
N GLY A 405 -2.61 -9.39 -17.52
CA GLY A 405 -3.20 -9.29 -18.84
C GLY A 405 -4.55 -10.00 -19.00
N ASP A 406 -5.22 -9.76 -20.11
CA ASP A 406 -6.51 -10.33 -20.45
C ASP A 406 -6.36 -11.35 -21.58
N LEU A 407 -6.75 -12.58 -21.35
CA LEU A 407 -6.91 -13.56 -22.43
C LEU A 407 -8.14 -13.19 -23.28
N ALA A 408 -7.98 -13.25 -24.58
CA ALA A 408 -9.11 -13.15 -25.50
C ALA A 408 -10.14 -14.25 -25.26
N VAL A 409 -11.31 -14.13 -25.90
CA VAL A 409 -12.35 -15.16 -25.84
C VAL A 409 -11.78 -16.52 -26.24
N ALA A 410 -12.13 -17.55 -25.47
CA ALA A 410 -11.66 -18.92 -25.69
C ALA A 410 -11.97 -19.41 -27.10
N PRO A 411 -10.99 -19.93 -27.85
CA PRO A 411 -11.29 -20.69 -29.07
C PRO A 411 -12.18 -21.87 -28.75
N ALA A 412 -13.05 -22.24 -29.69
CA ALA A 412 -14.00 -23.32 -29.49
C ALA A 412 -13.30 -24.63 -29.07
N GLY A 413 -13.73 -25.19 -27.94
CA GLY A 413 -13.20 -26.45 -27.41
C GLY A 413 -11.85 -26.37 -26.71
N LYS A 414 -11.27 -25.17 -26.53
CA LYS A 414 -10.01 -24.99 -25.79
C LYS A 414 -10.23 -24.52 -24.35
N ALA A 415 -9.39 -25.01 -23.47
CA ALA A 415 -9.21 -24.48 -22.11
C ALA A 415 -7.90 -23.70 -22.04
N PRO A 416 -7.80 -22.67 -21.17
CA PRO A 416 -6.55 -21.92 -21.00
C PRO A 416 -5.47 -22.80 -20.40
N THR A 417 -4.25 -22.62 -20.87
CA THR A 417 -3.03 -23.20 -20.30
C THR A 417 -2.23 -22.11 -19.64
N PHE A 418 -1.70 -22.37 -18.44
CA PHE A 418 -0.88 -21.42 -17.70
C PHE A 418 0.54 -21.95 -17.62
N LEU A 419 1.51 -21.08 -17.94
CA LEU A 419 2.93 -21.30 -17.65
C LEU A 419 3.25 -20.54 -16.37
N ILE A 420 3.63 -21.29 -15.32
CA ILE A 420 3.96 -20.71 -14.00
C ILE A 420 5.37 -21.11 -13.65
N ARG A 421 6.21 -20.11 -13.36
CA ARG A 421 7.56 -20.32 -12.85
C ARG A 421 7.73 -19.55 -11.53
N ALA A 422 8.14 -20.26 -10.48
CA ALA A 422 8.47 -19.70 -9.20
C ALA A 422 9.90 -20.09 -8.82
N LEU A 423 10.65 -19.13 -8.26
CA LEU A 423 11.99 -19.36 -7.70
C LEU A 423 11.95 -18.96 -6.23
N ARG A 424 12.53 -19.80 -5.37
CA ARG A 424 12.66 -19.47 -3.96
C ARG A 424 13.58 -18.26 -3.75
N ASP A 425 13.37 -17.56 -2.67
CA ASP A 425 14.37 -16.63 -2.16
C ASP A 425 15.59 -17.41 -1.67
N PRO A 426 16.81 -17.15 -2.16
CA PRO A 426 17.99 -17.88 -1.74
C PRO A 426 18.32 -17.73 -0.25
N ASP A 427 17.85 -16.64 0.38
CA ASP A 427 18.10 -16.31 1.78
C ASP A 427 17.01 -16.82 2.73
N ASN A 428 16.00 -17.54 2.21
CA ASN A 428 14.84 -18.05 2.95
C ASN A 428 14.59 -19.55 2.71
N ALA A 429 13.50 -20.06 3.25
CA ALA A 429 13.07 -21.44 3.11
C ALA A 429 12.81 -21.86 1.65
N ASN A 430 12.74 -23.16 1.42
CA ASN A 430 12.32 -23.70 0.13
C ASN A 430 10.85 -23.42 -0.14
N LEU A 431 10.48 -23.44 -1.42
CA LEU A 431 9.06 -23.43 -1.82
C LEU A 431 8.41 -24.73 -1.35
N ASP A 432 7.24 -24.61 -0.72
CA ASP A 432 6.44 -25.76 -0.35
C ASP A 432 5.60 -26.22 -1.57
N ARG A 433 4.85 -25.29 -2.15
CA ARG A 433 3.94 -25.59 -3.25
C ARG A 433 3.61 -24.37 -4.12
N ILE A 434 2.96 -24.63 -5.24
CA ILE A 434 2.25 -23.63 -6.05
C ILE A 434 0.77 -23.98 -5.99
N GLN A 435 -0.06 -23.03 -5.57
CA GLN A 435 -1.52 -23.14 -5.58
C GLN A 435 -2.09 -22.27 -6.71
N VAL A 436 -3.03 -22.82 -7.45
CA VAL A 436 -3.84 -22.08 -8.44
C VAL A 436 -5.26 -22.00 -7.90
N ILE A 437 -5.70 -20.79 -7.57
CA ILE A 437 -7.02 -20.52 -7.00
C ILE A 437 -7.91 -19.94 -8.09
N LYS A 438 -9.07 -20.61 -8.31
CA LYS A 438 -10.04 -20.22 -9.32
C LYS A 438 -11.29 -19.61 -8.70
#